data_e4d687d2bb0e202d2f2d477521223b50
#
_entry.id   e4d687d2bb0e202d2f2d477521223b50
#
_cell.length_a   1.000
_cell.length_b   1.000
_cell.length_c   1.000
_cell.angle_alpha   90.00
_cell.angle_beta   90.00
_cell.angle_gamma   90.00
#
_symmetry.space_group_name_H-M   'P 1'
#
loop_
_entity.id
_entity.type
_entity.pdbx_description
1 polymer ?
#
loop_
_entity_poly.entity_id
_entity_poly.type
_entity_poly.pdbx_seq_one_letter_code
_entity_poly.pdbx_strand_id
1 'polypeptide(L)'
;MTKLKLLILLISTITLIPIQVLLSKEITQDFSGIESLEVNPQSVKLDNPFAYSQVVTMAKLNNGQIIDATRNSKVEVQGDAVKISKSGLIEPIKDGNAILNFELNGQKASVSVQVSGQGKKFNPDYVRDIMPVVSRMGC
;
A
#
# COMPACT_ATOMS: atom_id res chain seq x y z
N MET A 1 1.27 -29.35 -58.26
CA MET A 1 0.24 -28.84 -57.29
C MET A 1 0.36 -29.43 -55.90
N THR A 2 1.04 -30.52 -55.66
CA THR A 2 1.20 -31.19 -54.33
C THR A 2 2.25 -30.54 -53.43
N LYS A 3 3.35 -29.99 -53.98
CA LYS A 3 4.43 -29.36 -53.21
C LYS A 3 4.02 -28.00 -52.61
N LEU A 4 3.14 -27.24 -53.25
CA LEU A 4 2.65 -25.96 -52.79
C LEU A 4 1.66 -26.12 -51.61
N LYS A 5 0.84 -27.18 -51.59
CA LYS A 5 -0.07 -27.49 -50.50
C LYS A 5 0.66 -27.94 -49.26
N LEU A 6 1.79 -28.64 -49.39
CA LEU A 6 2.63 -29.07 -48.28
C LEU A 6 3.33 -27.88 -47.60
N LEU A 7 3.75 -26.88 -48.36
CA LEU A 7 4.39 -25.68 -47.86
C LEU A 7 3.41 -24.80 -47.03
N ILE A 8 2.15 -24.69 -47.50
CA ILE A 8 1.10 -23.93 -46.79
C ILE A 8 0.72 -24.64 -45.48
N LEU A 9 0.75 -25.97 -45.43
CA LEU A 9 0.47 -26.75 -44.18
C LEU A 9 1.57 -26.57 -43.14
N LEU A 10 2.83 -26.41 -43.57
CA LEU A 10 3.98 -26.22 -42.67
C LEU A 10 4.02 -24.80 -42.06
N ILE A 11 3.51 -23.79 -42.78
CA ILE A 11 3.44 -22.39 -42.30
C ILE A 11 2.28 -22.23 -41.30
N SER A 12 1.21 -23.02 -41.40
CA SER A 12 0.04 -22.96 -40.50
C SER A 12 0.29 -23.49 -39.08
N THR A 13 1.36 -24.27 -38.86
CA THR A 13 1.65 -24.86 -37.54
C THR A 13 2.55 -24.00 -36.67
N ILE A 14 3.14 -22.92 -37.21
CA ILE A 14 4.08 -22.06 -36.46
C ILE A 14 3.37 -20.95 -35.66
N THR A 15 2.08 -20.67 -35.91
CA THR A 15 1.36 -19.54 -35.31
C THR A 15 0.58 -19.88 -34.04
N LEU A 16 0.69 -21.08 -33.50
CA LEU A 16 0.10 -21.45 -32.18
C LEU A 16 1.15 -21.56 -31.09
N ILE A 17 2.04 -20.58 -30.97
CA ILE A 17 2.73 -20.36 -29.71
C ILE A 17 1.70 -19.72 -28.80
N PRO A 18 1.23 -20.37 -27.73
CA PRO A 18 0.27 -19.77 -26.84
C PRO A 18 0.94 -18.56 -26.17
N ILE A 19 0.41 -17.38 -26.44
CA ILE A 19 0.73 -16.09 -25.76
C ILE A 19 0.55 -16.17 -24.22
N GLN A 20 0.21 -17.31 -23.68
CA GLN A 20 -0.03 -17.53 -22.25
C GLN A 20 1.22 -17.64 -21.36
N VAL A 21 2.43 -17.55 -21.92
CA VAL A 21 3.67 -17.68 -21.12
C VAL A 21 4.16 -16.35 -20.54
N LEU A 22 3.47 -15.24 -20.83
CA LEU A 22 3.75 -13.92 -20.24
C LEU A 22 2.74 -13.53 -19.14
N LEU A 23 2.05 -14.50 -18.51
CA LEU A 23 1.46 -14.20 -17.20
C LEU A 23 2.63 -14.01 -16.24
N SER A 24 2.88 -12.76 -15.88
CA SER A 24 3.73 -12.37 -14.78
C SER A 24 3.39 -13.28 -13.60
N LYS A 25 4.34 -14.14 -13.23
CA LYS A 25 4.28 -14.90 -11.99
C LYS A 25 4.13 -13.85 -10.89
N GLU A 26 2.92 -13.67 -10.36
CA GLU A 26 2.74 -12.87 -9.15
C GLU A 26 3.71 -13.45 -8.14
N ILE A 27 4.68 -12.64 -7.74
CA ILE A 27 5.60 -12.99 -6.66
C ILE A 27 4.73 -12.97 -5.41
N THR A 28 4.14 -14.11 -5.10
CA THR A 28 3.42 -14.32 -3.85
C THR A 28 4.48 -14.26 -2.75
N GLN A 29 4.52 -13.15 -2.03
CA GLN A 29 5.38 -13.04 -0.85
C GLN A 29 4.96 -14.09 0.15
N ASP A 30 5.90 -14.93 0.54
CA ASP A 30 5.68 -15.95 1.57
C ASP A 30 5.85 -15.28 2.95
N PHE A 31 4.74 -15.21 3.70
CA PHE A 31 4.71 -14.72 5.08
C PHE A 31 4.76 -15.85 6.11
N SER A 32 5.24 -17.04 5.73
CA SER A 32 5.48 -18.12 6.69
C SER A 32 6.65 -17.76 7.61
N GLY A 33 6.51 -18.06 8.91
CA GLY A 33 7.59 -17.84 9.88
C GLY A 33 7.86 -16.37 10.21
N ILE A 34 6.81 -15.57 10.46
CA ILE A 34 6.95 -14.20 10.96
C ILE A 34 7.39 -14.25 12.42
N GLU A 35 8.53 -13.64 12.73
CA GLU A 35 9.06 -13.45 14.09
C GLU A 35 8.37 -12.26 14.78
N SER A 36 8.26 -11.12 14.08
CA SER A 36 7.63 -9.92 14.61
C SER A 36 6.96 -9.09 13.51
N LEU A 37 5.99 -8.28 13.92
CA LEU A 37 5.32 -7.29 13.10
C LEU A 37 5.57 -5.91 13.70
N GLU A 38 6.05 -4.99 12.89
CA GLU A 38 6.30 -3.61 13.29
C GLU A 38 5.53 -2.65 12.39
N VAL A 39 5.13 -1.52 12.93
CA VAL A 39 4.45 -0.46 12.17
C VAL A 39 5.15 0.87 12.37
N ASN A 40 5.32 1.62 11.31
CA ASN A 40 5.97 2.92 11.33
C ASN A 40 5.14 3.95 10.53
N PRO A 41 4.86 5.13 11.13
CA PRO A 41 5.13 5.55 12.51
C PRO A 41 4.20 4.88 13.53
N GLN A 42 4.63 4.81 14.79
CA GLN A 42 3.83 4.25 15.90
C GLN A 42 2.77 5.22 16.43
N SER A 43 2.90 6.50 16.10
CA SER A 43 1.90 7.53 16.44
C SER A 43 1.75 8.53 15.32
N VAL A 44 0.53 8.97 15.08
CA VAL A 44 0.16 9.91 14.02
C VAL A 44 -0.66 11.05 14.62
N LYS A 45 -0.35 12.29 14.21
CA LYS A 45 -1.17 13.46 14.51
C LYS A 45 -1.65 14.09 13.22
N LEU A 46 -2.96 14.29 13.11
CA LEU A 46 -3.61 14.95 11.99
C LEU A 46 -4.30 16.21 12.54
N ASP A 47 -3.76 17.39 12.24
CA ASP A 47 -4.13 18.65 12.89
C ASP A 47 -4.96 19.60 12.02
N ASN A 48 -5.37 19.14 10.85
CA ASN A 48 -6.21 19.89 9.93
C ASN A 48 -7.02 18.93 9.00
N PRO A 49 -8.06 19.42 8.30
CA PRO A 49 -8.93 18.59 7.47
C PRO A 49 -8.25 17.92 6.26
N PHE A 50 -7.09 18.42 5.84
CA PHE A 50 -6.34 17.92 4.68
C PHE A 50 -5.08 17.15 5.08
N ALA A 51 -4.85 17.00 6.40
CA ALA A 51 -3.75 16.20 6.89
C ALA A 51 -3.99 14.73 6.53
N TYR A 52 -2.93 14.04 6.19
CA TYR A 52 -2.91 12.60 5.98
C TYR A 52 -1.57 12.03 6.45
N SER A 53 -1.53 10.76 6.69
CA SER A 53 -0.28 10.06 7.02
C SER A 53 -0.26 8.70 6.34
N GLN A 54 0.94 8.26 5.98
CA GLN A 54 1.17 6.93 5.46
C GLN A 54 1.80 6.09 6.57
N VAL A 55 1.23 4.92 6.86
CA VAL A 55 1.85 3.91 7.71
C VAL A 55 2.32 2.74 6.87
N VAL A 56 3.43 2.18 7.29
CA VAL A 56 4.00 0.97 6.68
C VAL A 56 4.12 -0.09 7.77
N THR A 57 3.63 -1.28 7.48
CA THR A 57 3.77 -2.44 8.35
C THR A 57 4.88 -3.33 7.80
N MET A 58 5.86 -3.62 8.62
CA MET A 58 7.01 -4.46 8.27
C MET A 58 6.97 -5.76 9.06
N ALA A 59 7.08 -6.88 8.37
CA ALA A 59 7.20 -8.20 8.97
C ALA A 59 8.67 -8.64 8.94
N LYS A 60 9.21 -9.00 10.10
CA LYS A 60 10.51 -9.64 10.23
C LYS A 60 10.31 -11.14 10.24
N LEU A 61 10.96 -11.84 9.33
CA LEU A 61 10.91 -13.30 9.21
C LEU A 61 12.00 -13.96 10.07
N ASN A 62 11.81 -15.23 10.40
CA ASN A 62 12.77 -16.05 11.16
C ASN A 62 14.16 -16.16 10.51
N ASN A 63 14.25 -15.94 9.19
CA ASN A 63 15.51 -15.88 8.45
C ASN A 63 16.21 -14.51 8.50
N GLY A 64 15.64 -13.55 9.26
CA GLY A 64 16.14 -12.19 9.40
C GLY A 64 15.74 -11.22 8.29
N GLN A 65 15.01 -11.66 7.27
CA GLN A 65 14.49 -10.75 6.23
C GLN A 65 13.39 -9.86 6.78
N ILE A 66 13.35 -8.61 6.31
CA ILE A 66 12.28 -7.65 6.58
C ILE A 66 11.54 -7.39 5.28
N ILE A 67 10.22 -7.58 5.30
CA ILE A 67 9.36 -7.43 4.13
C ILE A 67 8.19 -6.50 4.43
N ASP A 68 7.72 -5.77 3.41
CA ASP A 68 6.52 -4.93 3.52
C ASP A 68 5.27 -5.81 3.60
N ALA A 69 4.59 -5.73 4.72
CA ALA A 69 3.37 -6.46 5.02
C ALA A 69 2.12 -5.56 5.03
N THR A 70 2.23 -4.30 4.62
CA THR A 70 1.16 -3.31 4.75
C THR A 70 -0.15 -3.78 4.11
N ARG A 71 -0.07 -4.31 2.89
CA ARG A 71 -1.26 -4.76 2.14
C ARG A 71 -1.78 -6.13 2.55
N ASN A 72 -0.95 -6.91 3.24
CA ASN A 72 -1.24 -8.27 3.67
C ASN A 72 -1.73 -8.34 5.10
N SER A 73 -1.49 -7.29 5.90
CA SER A 73 -1.97 -7.18 7.27
C SER A 73 -3.46 -6.89 7.31
N LYS A 74 -4.17 -7.61 8.17
CA LYS A 74 -5.54 -7.24 8.56
C LYS A 74 -5.48 -6.02 9.44
N VAL A 75 -6.31 -5.02 9.16
CA VAL A 75 -6.39 -3.79 9.96
C VAL A 75 -7.75 -3.69 10.61
N GLU A 76 -7.75 -3.45 11.92
CA GLU A 76 -8.94 -3.14 12.70
C GLU A 76 -8.81 -1.72 13.26
N VAL A 77 -9.83 -0.89 13.00
CA VAL A 77 -9.89 0.49 13.46
C VAL A 77 -10.75 0.56 14.72
N GLN A 78 -10.16 0.96 15.83
CA GLN A 78 -10.87 1.29 17.07
C GLN A 78 -11.08 2.79 17.15
N GLY A 79 -12.32 3.23 17.17
CA GLY A 79 -12.72 4.64 17.07
C GLY A 79 -13.22 4.99 15.67
N ASP A 80 -13.68 6.22 15.50
CA ASP A 80 -14.32 6.71 14.27
C ASP A 80 -13.72 8.03 13.75
N ALA A 81 -12.55 8.40 14.30
CA ALA A 81 -11.85 9.62 13.95
C ALA A 81 -11.14 9.56 12.59
N VAL A 82 -10.82 8.36 12.09
CA VAL A 82 -10.03 8.15 10.87
C VAL A 82 -10.57 7.04 10.00
N LYS A 83 -10.20 7.06 8.73
CA LYS A 83 -10.26 5.91 7.80
C LYS A 83 -8.84 5.54 7.36
N ILE A 84 -8.64 4.28 7.03
CA ILE A 84 -7.39 3.76 6.50
C ILE A 84 -7.63 2.96 5.23
N SER A 85 -6.76 3.16 4.24
CA SER A 85 -6.77 2.37 2.99
C SER A 85 -5.94 1.08 3.13
N LYS A 86 -6.11 0.15 2.19
CA LYS A 86 -5.27 -1.06 2.10
C LYS A 86 -3.78 -0.77 1.89
N SER A 87 -3.44 0.40 1.39
CA SER A 87 -2.04 0.83 1.23
C SER A 87 -1.47 1.50 2.47
N GLY A 88 -2.23 1.61 3.57
CA GLY A 88 -1.79 2.23 4.82
C GLY A 88 -1.97 3.76 4.86
N LEU A 89 -2.71 4.36 3.93
CA LEU A 89 -3.02 5.79 3.97
C LEU A 89 -4.11 6.05 5.01
N ILE A 90 -3.80 6.90 5.98
CA ILE A 90 -4.70 7.35 7.05
C ILE A 90 -5.20 8.76 6.71
N GLU A 91 -6.51 8.92 6.71
CA GLU A 91 -7.17 10.21 6.49
C GLU A 91 -8.13 10.51 7.65
N PRO A 92 -8.25 11.78 8.07
CA PRO A 92 -9.15 12.17 9.15
C PRO A 92 -10.61 12.15 8.68
N ILE A 93 -11.51 11.82 9.62
CA ILE A 93 -12.96 11.93 9.44
C ILE A 93 -13.51 13.03 10.36
N LYS A 94 -13.12 13.02 11.64
CA LYS A 94 -13.53 13.98 12.65
C LYS A 94 -12.51 14.08 13.77
N ASP A 95 -12.59 15.13 14.59
CA ASP A 95 -11.75 15.29 15.78
C ASP A 95 -11.97 14.12 16.75
N GLY A 96 -10.87 13.59 17.29
CA GLY A 96 -10.90 12.48 18.23
C GLY A 96 -9.62 11.64 18.18
N ASN A 97 -9.67 10.48 18.82
CA ASN A 97 -8.58 9.52 18.85
C ASN A 97 -9.04 8.20 18.24
N ALA A 98 -8.11 7.53 17.59
CA ALA A 98 -8.29 6.18 17.08
C ALA A 98 -7.05 5.33 17.34
N ILE A 99 -7.24 4.01 17.40
CA ILE A 99 -6.16 3.03 17.44
C ILE A 99 -6.34 2.11 16.25
N LEU A 100 -5.28 1.96 15.46
CA LEU A 100 -5.22 1.04 14.34
C LEU A 100 -4.45 -0.20 14.78
N ASN A 101 -5.10 -1.36 14.78
CA ASN A 101 -4.50 -2.63 15.12
C ASN A 101 -4.24 -3.41 13.83
N PHE A 102 -2.98 -3.74 13.60
CA PHE A 102 -2.52 -4.55 12.48
C PHE A 102 -2.25 -5.97 12.96
N GLU A 103 -2.70 -6.95 12.20
CA GLU A 103 -2.48 -8.36 12.49
C GLU A 103 -2.08 -9.12 11.23
N LEU A 104 -1.04 -9.95 11.34
CA LEU A 104 -0.60 -10.87 10.29
C LEU A 104 -0.02 -12.15 10.93
N ASN A 105 -0.60 -13.29 10.59
CA ASN A 105 -0.19 -14.61 11.09
C ASN A 105 0.02 -14.67 12.62
N GLY A 106 -0.89 -14.03 13.37
CA GLY A 106 -0.86 -14.02 14.83
C GLY A 106 0.05 -12.95 15.46
N GLN A 107 0.91 -12.29 14.70
CA GLN A 107 1.68 -11.13 15.15
C GLN A 107 0.85 -9.87 15.07
N LYS A 108 1.04 -8.97 16.04
CA LYS A 108 0.24 -7.75 16.17
C LYS A 108 1.12 -6.52 16.36
N ALA A 109 0.67 -5.42 15.77
CA ALA A 109 1.26 -4.10 15.97
C ALA A 109 0.15 -3.05 16.02
N SER A 110 0.37 -1.90 16.66
CA SER A 110 -0.65 -0.87 16.78
C SER A 110 -0.09 0.53 16.57
N VAL A 111 -0.95 1.43 16.05
CA VAL A 111 -0.68 2.85 15.84
C VAL A 111 -1.73 3.66 16.55
N SER A 112 -1.30 4.64 17.37
CA SER A 112 -2.18 5.63 17.93
C SER A 112 -2.35 6.81 16.97
N VAL A 113 -3.59 7.23 16.73
CA VAL A 113 -3.89 8.37 15.85
C VAL A 113 -4.68 9.40 16.62
N GLN A 114 -4.21 10.65 16.61
CA GLN A 114 -4.89 11.80 17.15
C GLN A 114 -5.30 12.72 16.02
N VAL A 115 -6.58 13.04 15.96
CA VAL A 115 -7.16 13.97 14.96
C VAL A 115 -7.65 15.21 15.69
N SER A 116 -7.33 16.38 15.16
CA SER A 116 -7.80 17.65 15.68
C SER A 116 -7.93 18.70 14.57
N GLY A 117 -8.73 19.72 14.80
CA GLY A 117 -8.83 20.87 13.90
C GLY A 117 -9.63 20.62 12.62
N GLN A 118 -10.50 19.62 12.59
CA GLN A 118 -11.35 19.34 11.44
C GLN A 118 -12.34 20.48 11.14
N GLY A 119 -12.75 21.23 12.16
CA GLY A 119 -13.60 22.43 12.00
C GLY A 119 -12.83 23.72 11.67
N LYS A 120 -11.51 23.70 11.62
CA LYS A 120 -10.72 24.89 11.33
C LYS A 120 -10.78 25.22 9.85
N LYS A 121 -11.00 26.53 9.55
CA LYS A 121 -10.87 27.02 8.19
C LYS A 121 -9.42 26.86 7.73
N PHE A 122 -9.21 26.05 6.70
CA PHE A 122 -7.89 25.92 6.11
C PHE A 122 -7.50 27.22 5.42
N ASN A 123 -6.37 27.77 5.83
CA ASN A 123 -5.79 28.96 5.19
C ASN A 123 -4.47 28.50 4.53
N PRO A 124 -4.46 28.29 3.20
CA PRO A 124 -3.27 27.82 2.51
C PRO A 124 -2.16 28.84 2.62
N ASP A 125 -0.96 28.38 2.96
CA ASP A 125 0.27 29.16 2.95
C ASP A 125 1.09 28.79 1.72
N TYR A 126 1.51 29.82 0.97
CA TYR A 126 2.24 29.61 -0.27
C TYR A 126 3.57 28.84 -0.06
N VAL A 127 4.32 29.23 0.96
CA VAL A 127 5.64 28.65 1.23
C VAL A 127 5.52 27.23 1.77
N ARG A 128 4.59 27.01 2.70
CA ARG A 128 4.40 25.73 3.36
C ARG A 128 3.70 24.70 2.47
N ASP A 129 2.65 25.10 1.75
CA ASP A 129 1.73 24.16 1.11
C ASP A 129 1.89 24.10 -0.41
N ILE A 130 2.27 25.21 -1.06
CA ILE A 130 2.33 25.29 -2.52
C ILE A 130 3.76 25.13 -3.04
N MET A 131 4.71 25.82 -2.43
CA MET A 131 6.10 25.82 -2.91
C MET A 131 6.75 24.43 -3.00
N PRO A 132 6.52 23.49 -2.06
CA PRO A 132 7.08 22.15 -2.16
C PRO A 132 6.57 21.36 -3.36
N VAL A 133 5.31 21.57 -3.75
CA VAL A 133 4.70 20.93 -4.92
C VAL A 133 5.30 21.49 -6.21
N VAL A 134 5.36 22.81 -6.32
CA VAL A 134 5.92 23.51 -7.50
C VAL A 134 7.39 23.18 -7.69
N SER A 135 8.18 23.16 -6.61
CA SER A 135 9.60 22.81 -6.66
C SER A 135 9.85 21.38 -7.15
N ARG A 136 8.99 20.43 -6.80
CA ARG A 136 9.06 19.05 -7.31
C ARG A 136 8.74 18.92 -8.79
N MET A 137 7.95 19.85 -9.32
CA MET A 137 7.60 19.90 -10.74
C MET A 137 8.67 20.57 -11.60
N GLY A 138 9.77 21.04 -11.02
CA GLY A 138 10.90 21.60 -11.74
C GLY A 138 10.68 23.04 -12.22
N CYS A 139 9.83 23.80 -11.54
CA CYS A 139 9.61 25.23 -11.81
C CYS A 139 10.46 26.11 -10.91
#